data_584282a29c714689da4beca26c4196e9
#
_entry.id   584282a29c714689da4beca26c4196e9
#
_cell.length_a   1.000
_cell.length_b   1.000
_cell.length_c   1.000
_cell.angle_alpha   90.00
_cell.angle_beta   90.00
_cell.angle_gamma   90.00
#
_symmetry.space_group_name_H-M   'P 1'
#
loop_
_entity.id
_entity.type
_entity.pdbx_description
1 polymer ?
#
loop_
_entity_poly.entity_id
_entity_poly.type
_entity_poly.pdbx_seq_one_letter_code
_entity_poly.pdbx_strand_id
1 'polypeptide(L)'
;MTAASLSRRIAAALLTVAACRTVTPAPPLERETRVRPPERRAEGALTTAERDSLLREVAAHREAWRARHISSYRIQIAVGCFCPWPSYPAILETRDGVAVALRDTTGKSLGAPREPWSLYTVEGLFDAVEQGVRGDDVLAVAYDPSFGYPAQIRGDAKVGLPDDWFWVKASRLTPSR
;
A
#
# COMPACT_ATOMS: atom_id res chain seq x y z
N MET A 1 21.49 -78.08 32.16
CA MET A 1 21.74 -76.96 33.09
C MET A 1 21.21 -75.71 32.38
N THR A 2 20.02 -75.31 32.75
CA THR A 2 19.17 -74.29 32.09
C THR A 2 19.29 -72.98 32.86
N ALA A 3 19.74 -71.93 32.19
CA ALA A 3 19.75 -70.57 32.73
C ALA A 3 18.54 -69.79 32.16
N ALA A 4 17.61 -69.41 33.01
CA ALA A 4 16.45 -68.64 32.67
C ALA A 4 16.83 -67.15 32.60
N SER A 5 16.57 -66.48 31.44
CA SER A 5 16.70 -65.06 31.23
C SER A 5 15.40 -64.35 31.58
N LEU A 6 15.46 -63.44 32.54
CA LEU A 6 14.35 -62.66 33.03
C LEU A 6 14.28 -61.33 32.22
N SER A 7 13.35 -61.26 31.28
CA SER A 7 13.11 -60.02 30.51
C SER A 7 12.28 -59.03 31.33
N ARG A 8 12.92 -57.93 31.72
CA ARG A 8 12.24 -56.75 32.28
C ARG A 8 11.60 -55.95 31.17
N ARG A 9 10.29 -55.92 31.11
CA ARG A 9 9.53 -54.99 30.27
C ARG A 9 9.47 -53.62 30.97
N ILE A 10 10.17 -52.64 30.38
CA ILE A 10 10.05 -51.25 30.79
C ILE A 10 8.88 -50.65 29.97
N ALA A 11 7.76 -50.37 30.65
CA ALA A 11 6.68 -49.63 30.06
C ALA A 11 7.03 -48.12 30.02
N ALA A 12 7.31 -47.61 28.86
CA ALA A 12 7.49 -46.19 28.65
C ALA A 12 6.09 -45.51 28.54
N ALA A 13 5.70 -44.80 29.57
CA ALA A 13 4.54 -43.96 29.53
C ALA A 13 4.82 -42.69 28.70
N LEU A 14 4.24 -42.65 27.52
CA LEU A 14 4.23 -41.45 26.67
C LEU A 14 3.26 -40.41 27.25
N LEU A 15 3.78 -39.44 27.97
CA LEU A 15 3.06 -38.21 28.33
C LEU A 15 2.89 -37.34 27.07
N THR A 16 1.74 -37.39 26.45
CA THR A 16 1.34 -36.44 25.42
C THR A 16 1.01 -35.10 26.07
N VAL A 17 1.95 -34.18 26.05
CA VAL A 17 1.72 -32.78 26.42
C VAL A 17 0.89 -32.16 25.30
N ALA A 18 -0.39 -31.98 25.53
CA ALA A 18 -1.27 -31.18 24.68
C ALA A 18 -0.83 -29.72 24.80
N ALA A 19 -0.03 -29.26 23.84
CA ALA A 19 0.29 -27.83 23.71
C ALA A 19 -0.99 -27.08 23.29
N CYS A 20 -1.68 -26.50 24.26
CA CYS A 20 -2.68 -25.47 23.99
C CYS A 20 -1.97 -24.31 23.24
N ARG A 21 -2.11 -24.27 21.93
CA ARG A 21 -1.75 -23.08 21.15
C ARG A 21 -2.74 -21.98 21.57
N THR A 22 -2.31 -21.08 22.42
CA THR A 22 -2.97 -19.81 22.65
C THR A 22 -2.99 -19.07 21.31
N VAL A 23 -4.17 -19.04 20.69
CA VAL A 23 -4.42 -18.16 19.53
C VAL A 23 -4.32 -16.74 20.07
N THR A 24 -3.19 -16.09 19.80
CA THR A 24 -3.03 -14.67 20.04
C THR A 24 -4.10 -13.97 19.22
N PRO A 25 -5.04 -13.23 19.84
CA PRO A 25 -6.02 -12.47 19.07
C PRO A 25 -5.25 -11.51 18.16
N ALA A 26 -5.65 -11.46 16.88
CA ALA A 26 -5.10 -10.51 15.93
C ALA A 26 -5.21 -9.10 16.57
N PRO A 27 -4.15 -8.27 16.45
CA PRO A 27 -4.22 -6.91 16.94
C PRO A 27 -5.48 -6.25 16.36
N PRO A 28 -6.22 -5.46 17.17
CA PRO A 28 -7.37 -4.75 16.66
C PRO A 28 -6.92 -3.98 15.44
N LEU A 29 -7.69 -4.09 14.35
CA LEU A 29 -7.49 -3.28 13.13
C LEU A 29 -7.32 -1.85 13.63
N GLU A 30 -6.11 -1.33 13.51
CA GLU A 30 -5.80 0.05 13.88
C GLU A 30 -6.90 0.88 13.26
N ARG A 31 -7.61 1.58 14.13
CA ARG A 31 -8.68 2.48 13.76
C ARG A 31 -8.07 3.39 12.70
N GLU A 32 -8.39 3.08 11.44
CA GLU A 32 -7.96 3.84 10.27
C GLU A 32 -8.16 5.31 10.66
N THR A 33 -7.06 6.01 10.89
CA THR A 33 -7.12 7.41 11.26
C THR A 33 -7.83 8.04 10.08
N ARG A 34 -9.11 8.31 10.26
CA ARG A 34 -9.96 8.89 9.24
C ARG A 34 -9.40 10.28 9.02
N VAL A 35 -8.39 10.36 8.14
CA VAL A 35 -7.88 11.63 7.66
C VAL A 35 -9.10 12.32 7.08
N ARG A 36 -9.60 13.31 7.80
CA ARG A 36 -10.73 14.12 7.36
C ARG A 36 -10.35 14.61 5.96
N PRO A 37 -11.13 14.28 4.93
CA PRO A 37 -10.84 14.79 3.60
C PRO A 37 -10.67 16.30 3.74
N PRO A 38 -9.64 16.91 3.17
CA PRO A 38 -9.53 18.36 3.17
C PRO A 38 -10.87 18.89 2.66
N GLU A 39 -11.43 19.83 3.40
CA GLU A 39 -12.69 20.46 3.02
C GLU A 39 -12.52 20.92 1.58
N ARG A 40 -13.50 20.58 0.73
CA ARG A 40 -13.47 20.94 -0.69
C ARG A 40 -13.20 22.43 -0.77
N ARG A 41 -12.04 22.83 -1.24
CA ARG A 41 -11.79 24.24 -1.57
C ARG A 41 -12.75 24.60 -2.70
N ALA A 42 -13.72 25.43 -2.37
CA ALA A 42 -14.72 25.88 -3.34
C ALA A 42 -14.13 26.79 -4.40
N GLU A 43 -12.90 27.30 -4.22
CA GLU A 43 -12.37 28.40 -5.03
C GLU A 43 -10.86 28.26 -5.23
N GLY A 44 -10.47 27.96 -6.47
CA GLY A 44 -9.20 28.37 -7.01
C GLY A 44 -8.07 27.35 -7.03
N ALA A 45 -7.22 27.55 -8.00
CA ALA A 45 -5.91 26.88 -8.16
C ALA A 45 -5.03 27.10 -6.91
N LEU A 46 -4.05 26.23 -6.70
CA LEU A 46 -3.05 26.38 -5.65
C LEU A 46 -2.32 27.74 -5.77
N THR A 47 -2.18 28.45 -4.67
CA THR A 47 -1.28 29.60 -4.65
C THR A 47 0.16 29.15 -4.87
N THR A 48 1.03 30.05 -5.35
CA THR A 48 2.46 29.75 -5.52
C THR A 48 3.09 29.24 -4.23
N ALA A 49 2.78 29.82 -3.08
CA ALA A 49 3.33 29.42 -1.80
C ALA A 49 2.86 27.99 -1.38
N GLU A 50 1.61 27.64 -1.66
CA GLU A 50 1.06 26.33 -1.40
C GLU A 50 1.69 25.27 -2.33
N ARG A 51 1.80 25.58 -3.61
CA ARG A 51 2.49 24.73 -4.59
C ARG A 51 3.92 24.45 -4.17
N ASP A 52 4.68 25.48 -3.84
CA ASP A 52 6.06 25.35 -3.39
C ASP A 52 6.16 24.54 -2.09
N SER A 53 5.21 24.69 -1.18
CA SER A 53 5.15 23.91 0.05
C SER A 53 4.92 22.42 -0.25
N LEU A 54 3.93 22.10 -1.08
CA LEU A 54 3.63 20.72 -1.48
C LEU A 54 4.81 20.08 -2.24
N LEU A 55 5.46 20.81 -3.13
CA LEU A 55 6.62 20.29 -3.87
C LEU A 55 7.80 20.00 -2.94
N ARG A 56 8.06 20.83 -1.93
CA ARG A 56 9.09 20.54 -0.91
C ARG A 56 8.73 19.31 -0.07
N GLU A 57 7.46 19.15 0.32
CA GLU A 57 6.97 18.02 1.07
C GLU A 57 7.12 16.71 0.26
N VAL A 58 6.69 16.71 -1.00
CA VAL A 58 6.86 15.58 -1.93
C VAL A 58 8.32 15.19 -2.05
N ALA A 59 9.22 16.17 -2.26
CA ALA A 59 10.65 15.92 -2.39
C ALA A 59 11.25 15.29 -1.12
N ALA A 60 10.89 15.80 0.06
CA ALA A 60 11.36 15.26 1.33
C ALA A 60 10.89 13.81 1.57
N HIS A 61 9.63 13.53 1.29
CA HIS A 61 9.07 12.17 1.40
C HIS A 61 9.68 11.19 0.39
N ARG A 62 9.91 11.62 -0.85
CA ARG A 62 10.58 10.82 -1.88
C ARG A 62 12.01 10.47 -1.47
N GLU A 63 12.75 11.42 -0.92
CA GLU A 63 14.11 11.16 -0.42
C GLU A 63 14.11 10.17 0.74
N ALA A 64 13.20 10.33 1.70
CA ALA A 64 13.03 9.39 2.81
C ALA A 64 12.65 7.98 2.34
N TRP A 65 11.83 7.86 1.29
CA TRP A 65 11.52 6.57 0.65
C TRP A 65 12.76 5.95 0.01
N ARG A 66 13.51 6.70 -0.78
CA ARG A 66 14.72 6.23 -1.47
C ARG A 66 15.79 5.77 -0.49
N ALA A 67 15.93 6.44 0.64
CA ALA A 67 16.86 6.05 1.70
C ALA A 67 16.55 4.67 2.32
N ARG A 68 15.37 4.12 2.11
CA ARG A 68 15.00 2.77 2.58
C ARG A 68 15.47 1.65 1.65
N HIS A 69 15.89 1.97 0.43
CA HIS A 69 16.37 1.01 -0.58
C HIS A 69 15.37 -0.12 -0.89
N ILE A 70 14.06 0.16 -0.81
CA ILE A 70 13.00 -0.78 -1.12
C ILE A 70 12.64 -0.67 -2.60
N SER A 71 13.14 -1.59 -3.41
CA SER A 71 12.85 -1.64 -4.86
C SER A 71 11.86 -2.75 -5.24
N SER A 72 11.70 -3.75 -4.38
CA SER A 72 10.81 -4.89 -4.62
C SER A 72 9.78 -5.00 -3.50
N TYR A 73 8.49 -5.00 -3.87
CA TYR A 73 7.38 -4.97 -2.90
C TYR A 73 6.06 -5.35 -3.56
N ARG A 74 5.05 -5.60 -2.72
CA ARG A 74 3.64 -5.60 -3.09
C ARG A 74 2.94 -4.42 -2.44
N ILE A 75 2.00 -3.82 -3.16
CA ILE A 75 1.20 -2.70 -2.66
C ILE A 75 -0.23 -2.83 -3.17
N GLN A 76 -1.20 -2.55 -2.32
CA GLN A 76 -2.59 -2.50 -2.73
C GLN A 76 -2.93 -1.08 -3.20
N ILE A 77 -3.45 -0.98 -4.42
CA ILE A 77 -3.86 0.28 -5.05
C ILE A 77 -5.36 0.25 -5.32
N ALA A 78 -6.05 1.31 -4.99
CA ALA A 78 -7.41 1.58 -5.41
C ALA A 78 -7.48 2.97 -6.04
N VAL A 79 -8.22 3.09 -7.14
CA VAL A 79 -8.37 4.34 -7.89
C VAL A 79 -9.84 4.63 -8.06
N GLY A 80 -10.23 5.87 -7.89
CA GLY A 80 -11.57 6.35 -8.18
C GLY A 80 -11.49 7.61 -9.03
N CYS A 81 -12.22 7.61 -10.14
CA CYS A 81 -12.34 8.71 -11.09
C CYS A 81 -13.59 8.48 -11.93
N PHE A 82 -14.07 9.50 -12.58
CA PHE A 82 -15.06 9.34 -13.66
C PHE A 82 -14.34 8.91 -14.95
N CYS A 83 -13.74 7.72 -14.90
CA CYS A 83 -12.91 7.19 -15.97
C CYS A 83 -13.30 5.74 -16.28
N PRO A 84 -13.04 5.22 -17.48
CA PRO A 84 -13.42 3.87 -17.90
C PRO A 84 -12.59 2.76 -17.23
N TRP A 85 -11.82 3.08 -16.22
CA TRP A 85 -10.98 2.13 -15.50
C TRP A 85 -11.74 1.45 -14.38
N PRO A 86 -11.51 0.17 -14.14
CA PRO A 86 -12.14 -0.49 -13.00
C PRO A 86 -11.63 0.11 -11.68
N SER A 87 -12.56 0.60 -10.86
CA SER A 87 -12.28 1.21 -9.56
C SER A 87 -12.13 0.20 -8.41
N TYR A 88 -11.89 -1.08 -8.72
CA TYR A 88 -11.67 -2.08 -7.68
C TYR A 88 -10.21 -2.09 -7.20
N PRO A 89 -9.98 -2.40 -5.91
CA PRO A 89 -8.62 -2.49 -5.39
C PRO A 89 -7.87 -3.66 -6.04
N ALA A 90 -6.63 -3.41 -6.44
CA ALA A 90 -5.73 -4.41 -6.98
C ALA A 90 -4.40 -4.43 -6.21
N ILE A 91 -3.71 -5.56 -6.24
CA ILE A 91 -2.38 -5.73 -5.67
C ILE A 91 -1.37 -5.66 -6.81
N LEU A 92 -0.52 -4.63 -6.77
CA LEU A 92 0.59 -4.46 -7.68
C LEU A 92 1.85 -5.09 -7.08
N GLU A 93 2.52 -5.95 -7.84
CA GLU A 93 3.84 -6.48 -7.51
C GLU A 93 4.90 -5.70 -8.29
N THR A 94 5.89 -5.21 -7.57
CA THR A 94 7.02 -4.46 -8.12
C THR A 94 8.32 -5.22 -7.86
N ARG A 95 9.20 -5.31 -8.86
CA ARG A 95 10.56 -5.83 -8.74
C ARG A 95 11.52 -4.83 -9.36
N ASP A 96 12.57 -4.51 -8.61
CA ASP A 96 13.59 -3.53 -9.04
C ASP A 96 12.99 -2.22 -9.57
N GLY A 97 11.93 -1.74 -8.89
CA GLY A 97 11.22 -0.52 -9.24
C GLY A 97 10.22 -0.65 -10.39
N VAL A 98 10.13 -1.81 -11.04
CA VAL A 98 9.24 -2.05 -12.19
C VAL A 98 8.02 -2.87 -11.78
N ALA A 99 6.84 -2.47 -12.21
CA ALA A 99 5.60 -3.22 -12.01
C ALA A 99 5.64 -4.49 -12.89
N VAL A 100 5.57 -5.68 -12.27
CA VAL A 100 5.72 -6.97 -12.95
C VAL A 100 4.46 -7.84 -12.92
N ALA A 101 3.57 -7.66 -11.95
CA ALA A 101 2.32 -8.42 -11.87
C ALA A 101 1.20 -7.60 -11.24
N LEU A 102 -0.03 -7.88 -11.67
CA LEU A 102 -1.25 -7.32 -11.12
C LEU A 102 -2.17 -8.46 -10.67
N ARG A 103 -2.71 -8.36 -9.46
CA ARG A 103 -3.64 -9.34 -8.89
C ARG A 103 -4.86 -8.64 -8.30
N ASP A 104 -5.98 -9.35 -8.23
CA ASP A 104 -7.09 -8.92 -7.38
C ASP A 104 -6.79 -9.16 -5.90
N THR A 105 -7.69 -8.73 -5.03
CA THR A 105 -7.54 -8.88 -3.57
C THR A 105 -7.64 -10.33 -3.09
N THR A 106 -8.07 -11.27 -3.94
CA THR A 106 -8.08 -12.71 -3.66
C THR A 106 -6.77 -13.38 -4.08
N GLY A 107 -5.89 -12.65 -4.78
CA GLY A 107 -4.61 -13.14 -5.29
C GLY A 107 -4.67 -13.70 -6.72
N LYS A 108 -5.83 -13.67 -7.37
CA LYS A 108 -6.00 -14.09 -8.76
C LYS A 108 -5.28 -13.11 -9.70
N SER A 109 -4.52 -13.62 -10.65
CA SER A 109 -3.83 -12.81 -11.65
C SER A 109 -4.83 -12.04 -12.53
N LEU A 110 -4.54 -10.76 -12.72
CA LEU A 110 -5.23 -9.87 -13.66
C LEU A 110 -4.42 -9.64 -14.93
N GLY A 111 -3.29 -10.36 -15.08
CA GLY A 111 -2.37 -10.22 -16.19
C GLY A 111 -1.18 -9.33 -15.90
N ALA A 112 -0.44 -8.96 -16.94
CA ALA A 112 0.66 -8.01 -16.84
C ALA A 112 0.11 -6.59 -16.57
N PRO A 113 0.77 -5.79 -15.71
CA PRO A 113 0.36 -4.42 -15.49
C PRO A 113 0.48 -3.63 -16.79
N ARG A 114 -0.63 -3.02 -17.20
CA ARG A 114 -0.69 -2.05 -18.30
C ARG A 114 -1.08 -0.69 -17.74
N GLU A 115 -0.92 0.36 -18.49
CA GLU A 115 -1.44 1.65 -18.07
C GLU A 115 -2.95 1.60 -17.76
N PRO A 116 -3.42 2.30 -16.70
CA PRO A 116 -2.62 3.13 -15.81
C PRO A 116 -1.90 2.35 -14.67
N TRP A 117 -2.14 1.04 -14.50
CA TRP A 117 -1.65 0.27 -13.36
C TRP A 117 -0.11 0.23 -13.24
N SER A 118 0.59 0.22 -14.38
CA SER A 118 2.06 0.26 -14.41
C SER A 118 2.64 1.55 -13.80
N LEU A 119 1.84 2.61 -13.74
CA LEU A 119 2.23 3.91 -13.19
C LEU A 119 2.07 4.00 -11.68
N TYR A 120 1.37 3.04 -11.03
CA TYR A 120 1.11 3.07 -9.59
C TYR A 120 2.20 2.38 -8.74
N THR A 121 3.43 2.31 -9.21
CA THR A 121 4.58 2.05 -8.35
C THR A 121 4.75 3.21 -7.36
N VAL A 122 5.48 3.01 -6.27
CA VAL A 122 5.71 4.11 -5.30
C VAL A 122 6.38 5.31 -5.97
N GLU A 123 7.37 5.09 -6.84
CA GLU A 123 7.98 6.19 -7.62
C GLU A 123 6.95 6.85 -8.54
N GLY A 124 6.11 6.07 -9.21
CA GLY A 124 5.04 6.61 -10.04
C GLY A 124 3.99 7.40 -9.25
N LEU A 125 3.69 7.01 -8.00
CA LEU A 125 2.83 7.81 -7.12
C LEU A 125 3.46 9.16 -6.78
N PHE A 126 4.76 9.21 -6.51
CA PHE A 126 5.47 10.47 -6.30
C PHE A 126 5.48 11.33 -7.57
N ASP A 127 5.69 10.73 -8.74
CA ASP A 127 5.65 11.44 -10.03
C ASP A 127 4.25 12.01 -10.29
N ALA A 128 3.20 11.25 -10.02
CA ALA A 128 1.81 11.70 -10.17
C ALA A 128 1.50 12.90 -9.27
N VAL A 129 1.95 12.86 -7.99
CA VAL A 129 1.79 13.99 -7.08
C VAL A 129 2.53 15.22 -7.58
N GLU A 130 3.80 15.07 -7.96
CA GLU A 130 4.62 16.20 -8.43
C GLU A 130 4.04 16.84 -9.70
N GLN A 131 3.63 16.02 -10.67
CA GLN A 131 3.02 16.49 -11.92
C GLN A 131 1.68 17.16 -11.65
N GLY A 132 0.82 16.56 -10.81
CA GLY A 132 -0.46 17.13 -10.46
C GLY A 132 -0.33 18.47 -9.73
N VAL A 133 0.59 18.59 -8.76
CA VAL A 133 0.86 19.86 -8.08
C VAL A 133 1.34 20.94 -9.06
N ARG A 134 2.18 20.58 -10.05
CA ARG A 134 2.64 21.52 -11.08
C ARG A 134 1.52 21.92 -12.04
N GLY A 135 0.58 20.99 -12.33
CA GLY A 135 -0.58 21.21 -13.19
C GLY A 135 -1.80 21.80 -12.48
N ASP A 136 -1.72 22.07 -11.17
CA ASP A 136 -2.84 22.46 -10.29
C ASP A 136 -3.94 21.39 -10.13
N ASP A 137 -3.65 20.12 -10.50
CA ASP A 137 -4.61 19.02 -10.45
C ASP A 137 -4.67 18.34 -9.07
N VAL A 138 -3.61 18.43 -8.27
CA VAL A 138 -3.51 17.79 -6.97
C VAL A 138 -3.80 18.78 -5.86
N LEU A 139 -4.88 18.56 -5.13
CA LEU A 139 -5.33 19.41 -4.02
C LEU A 139 -4.92 18.90 -2.65
N ALA A 140 -4.66 17.59 -2.49
CA ALA A 140 -4.27 17.01 -1.21
C ALA A 140 -3.52 15.69 -1.37
N VAL A 141 -2.51 15.49 -0.53
CA VAL A 141 -1.75 14.26 -0.40
C VAL A 141 -1.66 13.87 1.07
N ALA A 142 -1.80 12.57 1.37
CA ALA A 142 -1.43 12.01 2.66
C ALA A 142 -0.39 10.92 2.45
N TYR A 143 0.60 10.85 3.35
CA TYR A 143 1.70 9.89 3.27
C TYR A 143 1.54 8.76 4.27
N ASP A 144 2.04 7.57 3.92
CA ASP A 144 2.09 6.44 4.84
C ASP A 144 3.04 6.75 6.01
N PRO A 145 2.60 6.59 7.27
CA PRO A 145 3.41 6.96 8.43
C PRO A 145 4.63 6.06 8.63
N SER A 146 4.61 4.85 8.09
CA SER A 146 5.69 3.86 8.28
C SER A 146 6.75 3.95 7.18
N PHE A 147 6.31 4.12 5.94
CA PHE A 147 7.19 4.09 4.76
C PHE A 147 7.37 5.45 4.08
N GLY A 148 6.46 6.40 4.29
CA GLY A 148 6.54 7.75 3.74
C GLY A 148 6.10 7.87 2.28
N TYR A 149 5.57 6.82 1.64
CA TYR A 149 5.04 6.93 0.27
C TYR A 149 3.67 7.63 0.25
N PRO A 150 3.23 8.22 -0.88
CA PRO A 150 1.91 8.79 -1.02
C PRO A 150 0.82 7.72 -0.84
N ALA A 151 0.16 7.71 0.32
CA ALA A 151 -0.87 6.74 0.68
C ALA A 151 -2.26 7.16 0.19
N GLN A 152 -2.49 8.44 0.07
CA GLN A 152 -3.72 8.98 -0.50
C GLN A 152 -3.41 10.23 -1.31
N ILE A 153 -3.90 10.25 -2.54
CA ILE A 153 -3.81 11.39 -3.46
C ILE A 153 -5.23 11.76 -3.84
N ARG A 154 -5.58 13.02 -3.74
CA ARG A 154 -6.86 13.56 -4.23
C ARG A 154 -6.55 14.75 -5.12
N GLY A 155 -7.17 14.75 -6.26
CA GLY A 155 -7.05 15.82 -7.22
C GLY A 155 -8.39 16.17 -7.84
N ASP A 156 -8.40 17.36 -8.44
CA ASP A 156 -9.47 17.86 -9.24
C ASP A 156 -8.80 18.56 -10.43
N ALA A 157 -8.87 17.95 -11.61
CA ALA A 157 -8.13 18.42 -12.76
C ALA A 157 -8.68 19.76 -13.31
N LYS A 158 -9.95 20.05 -13.03
CA LYS A 158 -10.57 21.35 -13.37
C LYS A 158 -11.51 21.76 -12.27
N VAL A 159 -11.05 22.63 -11.42
CA VAL A 159 -11.86 23.19 -10.33
C VAL A 159 -13.19 23.70 -10.86
N GLY A 160 -14.28 23.11 -10.36
CA GLY A 160 -15.65 23.49 -10.72
C GLY A 160 -16.33 22.65 -11.77
N LEU A 161 -15.69 21.65 -12.37
CA LEU A 161 -16.36 20.63 -13.16
C LEU A 161 -16.71 19.43 -12.28
N PRO A 162 -17.97 18.95 -12.28
CA PRO A 162 -18.42 17.92 -11.34
C PRO A 162 -17.74 16.54 -11.54
N ASP A 163 -17.16 16.28 -12.70
CA ASP A 163 -16.68 14.94 -13.10
C ASP A 163 -15.16 14.82 -13.23
N ASP A 164 -14.40 15.86 -12.92
CA ASP A 164 -12.93 15.90 -13.09
C ASP A 164 -12.13 15.52 -11.82
N TRP A 165 -12.81 15.03 -10.78
CA TRP A 165 -12.14 14.58 -9.57
C TRP A 165 -11.54 13.19 -9.73
N PHE A 166 -10.42 12.97 -9.08
CA PHE A 166 -9.83 11.64 -8.92
C PHE A 166 -9.27 11.42 -7.52
N TRP A 167 -9.14 10.18 -7.16
CA TRP A 167 -8.37 9.80 -5.97
C TRP A 167 -7.61 8.49 -6.23
N VAL A 168 -6.45 8.37 -5.59
CA VAL A 168 -5.67 7.15 -5.51
C VAL A 168 -5.45 6.83 -4.05
N LYS A 169 -5.69 5.58 -3.66
CA LYS A 169 -5.37 5.06 -2.33
C LYS A 169 -4.37 3.92 -2.48
N ALA A 170 -3.20 4.08 -1.88
CA ALA A 170 -2.15 3.08 -1.78
C ALA A 170 -2.04 2.61 -0.33
N SER A 171 -1.96 1.29 -0.12
CA SER A 171 -1.94 0.72 1.23
C SER A 171 -1.30 -0.66 1.26
N ARG A 172 -1.04 -1.18 2.46
CA ARG A 172 -0.55 -2.55 2.68
C ARG A 172 0.75 -2.86 1.92
N LEU A 173 1.66 -1.88 1.85
CA LEU A 173 2.97 -2.11 1.26
C LEU A 173 3.70 -3.17 2.07
N THR A 174 4.18 -4.19 1.39
CA THR A 174 4.98 -5.28 1.96
C THR A 174 6.24 -5.45 1.13
N PRO A 175 7.42 -5.10 1.64
CA PRO A 175 8.68 -5.35 0.95
C PRO A 175 8.86 -6.84 0.64
N SER A 176 9.41 -7.15 -0.53
CA SER A 176 9.84 -8.50 -0.91
C SER A 176 11.36 -8.53 -1.04
N ARG A 177 11.94 -9.68 -0.67
CA ARG A 177 13.38 -9.91 -0.81
C ARG A 177 13.72 -10.34 -2.22
#